data_797ddcb27db77f69669e33e6c98ec71c
#
_entry.id   797ddcb27db77f69669e33e6c98ec71c
#
_cell.length_a   1.000
_cell.length_b   1.000
_cell.length_c   1.000
_cell.angle_alpha   90.00
_cell.angle_beta   90.00
_cell.angle_gamma   90.00
#
_symmetry.space_group_name_H-M   'P 1'
#
loop_
_entity.id
_entity.type
_entity.pdbx_description
1 polymer ?
#
loop_
_entity_poly.entity_id
_entity_poly.type
_entity_poly.pdbx_seq_one_letter_code
_entity_poly.pdbx_strand_id
1 'polypeptide(L)'
;MSSGLTDTIIASIVTVLACGLGGLPFVFVKDFPEKWARAGWAAAGGLMLAASVFSLIIPGVADAGINPVALGILLGALMMAATAVWLGGQEVEFSGLSVDNSRRALLVLITLTIHSFPEGIAIGVAFGSGEIGLGLVMMIAIAIHNIPEGVAVSLPLRAQGVSGWKCVGWAIFSSMPQLIAAVPAYLAVMAFRPLLPYAFGFAAGAMIFLVLSEMIPESRHTERQRLSSAAAGMAGFLAMMLLQNIFVI
;
A
#
# COMPACT_ATOMS: atom_id res chain seq x y z
N MET A 1 -27.07 1.55 -1.43
CA MET A 1 -26.16 0.58 -2.11
C MET A 1 -25.43 1.17 -3.30
N SER A 2 -26.05 1.97 -4.18
CA SER A 2 -25.37 2.54 -5.35
C SER A 2 -24.29 3.56 -5.02
N SER A 3 -24.48 4.42 -4.02
CA SER A 3 -23.47 5.44 -3.63
C SER A 3 -22.18 4.80 -3.09
N GLY A 4 -22.24 3.89 -2.11
CA GLY A 4 -21.05 3.31 -1.50
C GLY A 4 -20.18 2.47 -2.46
N LEU A 5 -20.80 1.76 -3.41
CA LEU A 5 -20.08 1.07 -4.46
C LEU A 5 -19.38 2.07 -5.41
N THR A 6 -20.09 3.13 -5.78
CA THR A 6 -19.53 4.20 -6.62
C THR A 6 -18.37 4.88 -5.90
N ASP A 7 -18.52 5.18 -4.61
CA ASP A 7 -17.46 5.79 -3.79
C ASP A 7 -16.23 4.87 -3.68
N THR A 8 -16.44 3.56 -3.52
CA THR A 8 -15.36 2.55 -3.53
C THR A 8 -14.59 2.55 -4.85
N ILE A 9 -15.29 2.58 -5.98
CA ILE A 9 -14.68 2.60 -7.31
C ILE A 9 -13.90 3.90 -7.52
N ILE A 10 -14.50 5.05 -7.21
CA ILE A 10 -13.84 6.36 -7.33
C ILE A 10 -12.60 6.41 -6.45
N ALA A 11 -12.71 5.97 -5.19
CA ALA A 11 -11.59 5.92 -4.25
C ALA A 11 -10.44 5.07 -4.80
N SER A 12 -10.73 3.89 -5.32
CA SER A 12 -9.72 3.01 -5.90
C SER A 12 -9.06 3.62 -7.14
N ILE A 13 -9.82 4.30 -7.99
CA ILE A 13 -9.26 5.02 -9.15
C ILE A 13 -8.33 6.14 -8.69
N VAL A 14 -8.74 6.93 -7.69
CA VAL A 14 -7.93 8.02 -7.15
C VAL A 14 -6.60 7.49 -6.58
N THR A 15 -6.64 6.38 -5.83
CA THR A 15 -5.44 5.78 -5.25
C THR A 15 -4.50 5.20 -6.31
N VAL A 16 -5.03 4.55 -7.34
CA VAL A 16 -4.26 4.05 -8.49
C VAL A 16 -3.59 5.18 -9.26
N LEU A 17 -4.30 6.28 -9.50
CA LEU A 17 -3.73 7.46 -10.17
C LEU A 17 -2.67 8.16 -9.31
N ALA A 18 -2.84 8.17 -7.99
CA ALA A 18 -1.86 8.71 -7.07
C ALA A 18 -0.50 8.00 -7.16
N CYS A 19 -0.48 6.68 -7.38
CA CYS A 19 0.75 5.95 -7.66
C CYS A 19 1.45 6.46 -8.93
N GLY A 20 0.69 6.76 -9.98
CA GLY A 20 1.20 7.39 -11.20
C GLY A 20 1.86 8.75 -10.96
N LEU A 21 1.38 9.54 -9.98
CA LEU A 21 2.01 10.82 -9.61
C LEU A 21 3.45 10.62 -9.11
N GLY A 22 3.73 9.49 -8.43
CA GLY A 22 5.09 9.13 -8.01
C GLY A 22 6.03 8.88 -9.19
N GLY A 23 5.51 8.46 -10.33
CA GLY A 23 6.27 8.30 -11.56
C GLY A 23 6.56 9.60 -12.32
N LEU A 24 5.76 10.65 -12.09
CA LEU A 24 5.87 11.91 -12.86
C LEU A 24 7.23 12.60 -12.79
N PRO A 25 7.94 12.67 -11.63
CA PRO A 25 9.27 13.28 -11.59
C PRO A 25 10.25 12.70 -12.63
N PHE A 26 10.12 11.41 -12.95
CA PHE A 26 11.00 10.70 -13.88
C PHE A 26 10.73 11.02 -15.36
N VAL A 27 9.67 11.75 -15.67
CA VAL A 27 9.45 12.32 -17.00
C VAL A 27 10.45 13.45 -17.26
N PHE A 28 10.76 14.23 -16.21
CA PHE A 28 11.59 15.44 -16.30
C PHE A 28 13.04 15.20 -15.86
N VAL A 29 13.26 14.28 -14.91
CA VAL A 29 14.60 13.99 -14.37
C VAL A 29 14.98 12.52 -14.63
N LYS A 30 16.30 12.30 -14.85
CA LYS A 30 16.84 10.94 -14.99
C LYS A 30 17.21 10.34 -13.65
N ASP A 31 17.78 11.17 -12.78
CA ASP A 31 18.28 10.76 -11.46
C ASP A 31 17.44 11.39 -10.36
N PHE A 32 16.73 10.56 -9.60
CA PHE A 32 15.97 11.00 -8.43
C PHE A 32 16.83 10.82 -7.18
N PRO A 33 16.96 11.85 -6.29
CA PRO A 33 17.80 11.74 -5.12
C PRO A 33 17.31 10.64 -4.16
N GLU A 34 18.14 9.63 -3.97
CA GLU A 34 17.83 8.43 -3.17
C GLU A 34 17.39 8.76 -1.73
N LYS A 35 17.93 9.85 -1.15
CA LYS A 35 17.53 10.33 0.18
C LYS A 35 16.03 10.65 0.29
N TRP A 36 15.44 11.23 -0.78
CA TRP A 36 14.02 11.56 -0.81
C TRP A 36 13.16 10.32 -1.05
N ALA A 37 13.63 9.39 -1.88
CA ALA A 37 12.96 8.10 -2.08
C ALA A 37 12.88 7.33 -0.75
N ARG A 38 14.00 7.21 -0.02
CA ARG A 38 14.03 6.55 1.30
C ARG A 38 13.13 7.25 2.34
N ALA A 39 13.20 8.57 2.42
CA ALA A 39 12.37 9.32 3.36
C ALA A 39 10.87 9.15 3.05
N GLY A 40 10.48 9.23 1.77
CA GLY A 40 9.11 8.98 1.32
C GLY A 40 8.65 7.57 1.63
N TRP A 41 9.50 6.56 1.38
CA TRP A 41 9.21 5.17 1.67
C TRP A 41 9.00 4.91 3.17
N ALA A 42 9.88 5.48 4.01
CA ALA A 42 9.73 5.39 5.46
C ALA A 42 8.47 6.11 5.97
N ALA A 43 8.16 7.30 5.44
CA ALA A 43 6.94 8.04 5.78
C ALA A 43 5.68 7.27 5.37
N ALA A 44 5.68 6.65 4.19
CA ALA A 44 4.61 5.79 3.73
C ALA A 44 4.40 4.60 4.68
N GLY A 45 5.48 3.93 5.11
CA GLY A 45 5.41 2.84 6.10
C GLY A 45 4.78 3.28 7.42
N GLY A 46 5.18 4.44 7.93
CA GLY A 46 4.58 5.01 9.14
C GLY A 46 3.09 5.32 9.00
N LEU A 47 2.69 5.90 7.86
CA LEU A 47 1.30 6.19 7.54
C LEU A 47 0.48 4.90 7.44
N MET A 48 1.01 3.86 6.76
CA MET A 48 0.35 2.55 6.64
C MET A 48 0.17 1.85 8.00
N LEU A 49 1.20 1.89 8.88
CA LEU A 49 1.07 1.35 10.24
C LEU A 49 -0.05 2.04 11.02
N ALA A 50 -0.10 3.37 11.00
CA ALA A 50 -1.15 4.13 11.66
C ALA A 50 -2.54 3.83 11.05
N ALA A 51 -2.66 3.76 9.71
CA ALA A 51 -3.89 3.40 9.02
C ALA A 51 -4.37 2.00 9.45
N SER A 52 -3.45 1.02 9.49
CA SER A 52 -3.78 -0.35 9.93
C SER A 52 -4.34 -0.38 11.34
N VAL A 53 -3.76 0.39 12.27
CA VAL A 53 -4.21 0.43 13.67
C VAL A 53 -5.52 1.21 13.82
N PHE A 54 -5.53 2.47 13.37
CA PHE A 54 -6.64 3.38 13.67
C PHE A 54 -7.85 3.20 12.77
N SER A 55 -7.65 2.81 11.49
CA SER A 55 -8.77 2.69 10.54
C SER A 55 -9.25 1.25 10.31
N LEU A 56 -8.49 0.24 10.74
CA LEU A 56 -8.86 -1.16 10.54
C LEU A 56 -8.96 -1.93 11.87
N ILE A 57 -7.90 -1.97 12.69
CA ILE A 57 -7.89 -2.78 13.91
C ILE A 57 -8.85 -2.22 14.94
N ILE A 58 -8.77 -0.94 15.27
CA ILE A 58 -9.62 -0.33 16.30
C ILE A 58 -11.11 -0.44 15.96
N PRO A 59 -11.58 -0.04 14.75
CA PRO A 59 -12.98 -0.21 14.37
C PRO A 59 -13.42 -1.68 14.36
N GLY A 60 -12.58 -2.59 13.85
CA GLY A 60 -12.89 -4.02 13.83
C GLY A 60 -13.05 -4.61 15.23
N VAL A 61 -12.18 -4.23 16.17
CA VAL A 61 -12.29 -4.67 17.58
C VAL A 61 -13.51 -4.06 18.26
N ALA A 62 -13.85 -2.82 17.97
CA ALA A 62 -15.05 -2.16 18.50
C ALA A 62 -16.35 -2.83 17.98
N ASP A 63 -16.35 -3.31 16.73
CA ASP A 63 -17.52 -3.98 16.12
C ASP A 63 -17.77 -5.39 16.67
N ALA A 64 -16.74 -6.24 16.82
CA ALA A 64 -16.93 -7.66 17.15
C ALA A 64 -15.91 -8.24 18.15
N GLY A 65 -15.15 -7.41 18.83
CA GLY A 65 -14.10 -7.85 19.77
C GLY A 65 -12.81 -8.29 19.07
N ILE A 66 -11.83 -8.69 19.90
CA ILE A 66 -10.45 -8.92 19.44
C ILE A 66 -10.30 -10.23 18.62
N ASN A 67 -11.06 -11.28 18.91
CA ASN A 67 -10.82 -12.61 18.35
C ASN A 67 -10.94 -12.67 16.81
N PRO A 68 -12.04 -12.18 16.18
CA PRO A 68 -12.15 -12.21 14.72
C PRO A 68 -11.10 -11.32 14.04
N VAL A 69 -10.77 -10.17 14.63
CA VAL A 69 -9.74 -9.26 14.10
C VAL A 69 -8.36 -9.92 14.19
N ALA A 70 -8.01 -10.54 15.32
CA ALA A 70 -6.73 -11.22 15.49
C ALA A 70 -6.56 -12.39 14.50
N LEU A 71 -7.64 -13.18 14.28
CA LEU A 71 -7.60 -14.22 13.26
C LEU A 71 -7.41 -13.64 11.86
N GLY A 72 -8.09 -12.55 11.55
CA GLY A 72 -7.88 -11.82 10.29
C GLY A 72 -6.44 -11.36 10.13
N ILE A 73 -5.86 -10.71 11.15
CA ILE A 73 -4.45 -10.25 11.15
C ILE A 73 -3.51 -11.42 10.85
N LEU A 74 -3.69 -12.56 11.54
CA LEU A 74 -2.87 -13.74 11.31
C LEU A 74 -2.98 -14.23 9.87
N LEU A 75 -4.18 -14.33 9.32
CA LEU A 75 -4.41 -14.80 7.95
C LEU A 75 -3.81 -13.84 6.91
N GLY A 76 -3.96 -12.52 7.09
CA GLY A 76 -3.36 -11.52 6.22
C GLY A 76 -1.83 -11.54 6.24
N ALA A 77 -1.24 -11.63 7.44
CA ALA A 77 0.21 -11.75 7.58
C ALA A 77 0.75 -13.05 6.98
N LEU A 78 0.06 -14.19 7.18
CA LEU A 78 0.43 -15.47 6.58
C LEU A 78 0.34 -15.45 5.06
N MET A 79 -0.69 -14.83 4.50
CA MET A 79 -0.80 -14.64 3.05
C MET A 79 0.39 -13.87 2.50
N MET A 80 0.76 -12.75 3.13
CA MET A 80 1.91 -11.96 2.70
C MET A 80 3.24 -12.70 2.87
N ALA A 81 3.41 -13.43 3.99
CA ALA A 81 4.59 -14.28 4.21
C ALA A 81 4.71 -15.38 3.13
N ALA A 82 3.61 -16.06 2.82
CA ALA A 82 3.57 -17.08 1.77
C ALA A 82 3.92 -16.48 0.39
N THR A 83 3.40 -15.28 0.10
CA THR A 83 3.71 -14.54 -1.12
C THR A 83 5.19 -14.18 -1.20
N ALA A 84 5.78 -13.68 -0.11
CA ALA A 84 7.19 -13.32 -0.04
C ALA A 84 8.10 -14.54 -0.26
N VAL A 85 7.75 -15.69 0.35
CA VAL A 85 8.49 -16.96 0.14
C VAL A 85 8.37 -17.45 -1.31
N TRP A 86 7.17 -17.39 -1.88
CA TRP A 86 6.93 -17.78 -3.26
C TRP A 86 7.72 -16.91 -4.26
N LEU A 87 7.73 -15.59 -4.07
CA LEU A 87 8.50 -14.66 -4.90
C LEU A 87 10.00 -14.83 -4.74
N GLY A 88 10.50 -15.09 -3.53
CA GLY A 88 11.92 -15.30 -3.25
C GLY A 88 12.51 -16.55 -3.95
N GLY A 89 11.65 -17.51 -4.31
CA GLY A 89 12.03 -18.74 -5.05
C GLY A 89 11.94 -18.61 -6.57
N GLN A 90 11.46 -17.51 -7.14
CA GLN A 90 11.27 -17.37 -8.58
C GLN A 90 12.54 -16.84 -9.28
N GLU A 91 13.00 -17.59 -10.29
CA GLU A 91 13.95 -17.08 -11.29
C GLU A 91 13.17 -16.38 -12.40
N VAL A 92 13.24 -15.04 -12.44
CA VAL A 92 12.51 -14.26 -13.44
C VAL A 92 13.50 -13.65 -14.42
N GLU A 93 13.43 -14.04 -15.68
CA GLU A 93 14.18 -13.46 -16.80
C GLU A 93 13.31 -12.45 -17.55
N PHE A 94 13.85 -11.27 -17.78
CA PHE A 94 13.23 -10.25 -18.63
C PHE A 94 14.06 -10.04 -19.89
N SER A 95 13.44 -10.23 -21.05
CA SER A 95 14.09 -10.15 -22.36
C SER A 95 14.69 -8.77 -22.64
N GLY A 96 16.01 -8.69 -22.79
CA GLY A 96 16.71 -7.54 -23.40
C GLY A 96 17.47 -6.60 -22.48
N LEU A 97 17.62 -6.89 -21.18
CA LEU A 97 18.38 -6.09 -20.21
C LEU A 97 19.44 -6.94 -19.48
N SER A 98 20.48 -6.30 -18.90
CA SER A 98 21.47 -7.02 -18.11
C SER A 98 20.81 -7.78 -16.94
N VAL A 99 21.11 -9.05 -16.79
CA VAL A 99 20.36 -10.02 -15.97
C VAL A 99 20.09 -9.55 -14.54
N ASP A 100 21.07 -8.98 -13.83
CA ASP A 100 20.94 -8.63 -12.42
C ASP A 100 20.02 -7.42 -12.14
N ASN A 101 20.14 -6.36 -12.93
CA ASN A 101 19.38 -5.14 -12.70
C ASN A 101 17.92 -5.25 -13.17
N SER A 102 17.67 -6.00 -14.22
CA SER A 102 16.31 -6.25 -14.75
C SER A 102 15.50 -7.11 -13.81
N ARG A 103 16.14 -8.15 -13.25
CA ARG A 103 15.53 -9.01 -12.25
C ARG A 103 15.08 -8.21 -11.03
N ARG A 104 15.95 -7.33 -10.50
CA ARG A 104 15.60 -6.48 -9.36
C ARG A 104 14.42 -5.56 -9.65
N ALA A 105 14.41 -4.88 -10.79
CA ALA A 105 13.32 -3.99 -11.18
C ALA A 105 11.99 -4.75 -11.32
N LEU A 106 12.02 -5.95 -11.89
CA LEU A 106 10.84 -6.78 -12.05
C LEU A 106 10.34 -7.34 -10.72
N LEU A 107 11.22 -7.79 -9.83
CA LEU A 107 10.84 -8.25 -8.49
C LEU A 107 10.17 -7.11 -7.70
N VAL A 108 10.73 -5.90 -7.72
CA VAL A 108 10.09 -4.73 -7.10
C VAL A 108 8.70 -4.49 -7.69
N LEU A 109 8.56 -4.51 -9.01
CA LEU A 109 7.27 -4.32 -9.66
C LEU A 109 6.25 -5.38 -9.26
N ILE A 110 6.62 -6.67 -9.29
CA ILE A 110 5.73 -7.77 -8.91
C ILE A 110 5.35 -7.67 -7.43
N THR A 111 6.32 -7.44 -6.56
CA THR A 111 6.11 -7.28 -5.13
C THR A 111 5.10 -6.17 -4.86
N LEU A 112 5.30 -4.96 -5.39
CA LEU A 112 4.40 -3.82 -5.22
C LEU A 112 3.02 -4.07 -5.85
N THR A 113 2.95 -4.78 -6.98
CA THR A 113 1.66 -5.18 -7.57
C THR A 113 0.86 -6.10 -6.64
N ILE A 114 1.53 -7.03 -5.95
CA ILE A 114 0.87 -7.93 -4.99
C ILE A 114 0.47 -7.16 -3.72
N HIS A 115 1.28 -6.19 -3.28
CA HIS A 115 0.97 -5.34 -2.13
C HIS A 115 -0.29 -4.50 -2.33
N SER A 116 -0.55 -4.07 -3.54
CA SER A 116 -1.75 -3.30 -3.90
C SER A 116 -3.06 -4.07 -3.70
N PHE A 117 -3.01 -5.41 -3.58
CA PHE A 117 -4.20 -6.22 -3.35
C PHE A 117 -4.80 -6.02 -1.93
N PRO A 118 -4.03 -6.16 -0.82
CA PRO A 118 -4.51 -5.83 0.53
C PRO A 118 -5.00 -4.39 0.70
N GLU A 119 -4.39 -3.43 0.01
CA GLU A 119 -4.80 -2.03 0.01
C GLU A 119 -6.19 -1.85 -0.62
N GLY A 120 -6.43 -2.53 -1.74
CA GLY A 120 -7.76 -2.57 -2.34
C GLY A 120 -8.79 -3.18 -1.40
N ILE A 121 -8.46 -4.29 -0.73
CA ILE A 121 -9.34 -4.88 0.29
C ILE A 121 -9.62 -3.86 1.39
N ALA A 122 -8.62 -3.12 1.89
CA ALA A 122 -8.78 -2.11 2.91
C ALA A 122 -9.76 -1.01 2.49
N ILE A 123 -9.67 -0.50 1.25
CA ILE A 123 -10.61 0.47 0.69
C ILE A 123 -12.02 -0.12 0.65
N GLY A 124 -12.18 -1.32 0.07
CA GLY A 124 -13.48 -1.97 -0.09
C GLY A 124 -14.16 -2.24 1.23
N VAL A 125 -13.42 -2.72 2.24
CA VAL A 125 -13.92 -3.01 3.59
C VAL A 125 -14.28 -1.73 4.33
N ALA A 126 -13.45 -0.66 4.22
CA ALA A 126 -13.71 0.62 4.87
C ALA A 126 -15.01 1.26 4.37
N PHE A 127 -15.23 1.34 3.05
CA PHE A 127 -16.51 1.80 2.50
C PHE A 127 -17.65 0.81 2.75
N GLY A 128 -17.38 -0.50 2.75
CA GLY A 128 -18.33 -1.56 3.05
C GLY A 128 -18.80 -1.58 4.52
N SER A 129 -18.07 -0.96 5.43
CA SER A 129 -18.47 -0.78 6.84
C SER A 129 -19.73 0.06 6.96
N GLY A 130 -20.01 0.94 6.00
CA GLY A 130 -21.08 1.91 6.05
C GLY A 130 -20.65 3.27 6.63
N GLU A 131 -19.43 3.38 7.14
CA GLU A 131 -18.85 4.60 7.70
C GLU A 131 -18.10 5.36 6.60
N ILE A 132 -18.74 6.35 6.00
CA ILE A 132 -18.16 7.15 4.88
C ILE A 132 -16.84 7.81 5.31
N GLY A 133 -16.78 8.34 6.55
CA GLY A 133 -15.57 8.96 7.09
C GLY A 133 -14.38 7.98 7.09
N LEU A 134 -14.60 6.74 7.49
CA LEU A 134 -13.57 5.68 7.47
C LEU A 134 -13.09 5.38 6.04
N GLY A 135 -14.02 5.28 5.09
CA GLY A 135 -13.71 5.08 3.68
C GLY A 135 -12.86 6.22 3.11
N LEU A 136 -13.21 7.48 3.42
CA LEU A 136 -12.47 8.66 2.97
C LEU A 136 -11.07 8.72 3.57
N VAL A 137 -10.92 8.46 4.88
CA VAL A 137 -9.60 8.40 5.53
C VAL A 137 -8.72 7.35 4.88
N MET A 138 -9.27 6.15 4.63
CA MET A 138 -8.55 5.07 3.96
C MET A 138 -8.11 5.46 2.55
N MET A 139 -9.02 6.04 1.76
CA MET A 139 -8.70 6.54 0.41
C MET A 139 -7.56 7.55 0.43
N ILE A 140 -7.62 8.56 1.31
CA ILE A 140 -6.60 9.62 1.40
C ILE A 140 -5.26 9.04 1.87
N ALA A 141 -5.28 8.19 2.88
CA ALA A 141 -4.08 7.54 3.39
C ALA A 141 -3.38 6.72 2.30
N ILE A 142 -4.15 5.88 1.59
CA ILE A 142 -3.62 5.05 0.51
C ILE A 142 -3.17 5.92 -0.68
N ALA A 143 -3.89 6.97 -1.05
CA ALA A 143 -3.45 7.89 -2.09
C ALA A 143 -2.12 8.57 -1.75
N ILE A 144 -1.93 9.01 -0.50
CA ILE A 144 -0.69 9.67 -0.07
C ILE A 144 0.49 8.70 -0.11
N HIS A 145 0.35 7.47 0.41
CA HIS A 145 1.47 6.53 0.42
C HIS A 145 1.75 5.92 -0.96
N ASN A 146 0.79 5.86 -1.86
CA ASN A 146 0.99 5.40 -3.24
C ASN A 146 1.94 6.32 -4.03
N ILE A 147 2.08 7.60 -3.66
CA ILE A 147 3.05 8.49 -4.32
C ILE A 147 4.50 8.01 -4.10
N PRO A 148 4.99 7.79 -2.87
CA PRO A 148 6.29 7.14 -2.64
C PRO A 148 6.41 5.76 -3.28
N GLU A 149 5.34 4.97 -3.33
CA GLU A 149 5.33 3.66 -3.98
C GLU A 149 5.56 3.79 -5.49
N GLY A 150 4.91 4.73 -6.15
CA GLY A 150 5.16 5.05 -7.55
C GLY A 150 6.60 5.50 -7.82
N VAL A 151 7.25 6.20 -6.88
CA VAL A 151 8.69 6.50 -6.93
C VAL A 151 9.50 5.20 -6.84
N ALA A 152 9.15 4.29 -5.92
CA ALA A 152 9.85 3.03 -5.72
C ALA A 152 9.77 2.11 -6.96
N VAL A 153 8.63 2.08 -7.66
CA VAL A 153 8.46 1.38 -8.95
C VAL A 153 9.31 2.04 -10.04
N SER A 154 9.26 3.38 -10.11
CA SER A 154 9.83 4.14 -11.22
C SER A 154 11.36 4.24 -11.17
N LEU A 155 11.94 4.30 -9.97
CA LEU A 155 13.37 4.50 -9.76
C LEU A 155 14.22 3.39 -10.41
N PRO A 156 14.01 2.09 -10.14
CA PRO A 156 14.79 1.03 -10.77
C PRO A 156 14.52 0.91 -12.28
N LEU A 157 13.31 1.17 -12.75
CA LEU A 157 12.97 1.16 -14.17
C LEU A 157 13.68 2.29 -14.91
N ARG A 158 13.73 3.47 -14.33
CA ARG A 158 14.39 4.63 -14.90
C ARG A 158 15.91 4.44 -14.99
N ALA A 159 16.52 3.86 -13.96
CA ALA A 159 17.94 3.52 -13.94
C ALA A 159 18.33 2.56 -15.08
N GLN A 160 17.38 1.80 -15.61
CA GLN A 160 17.54 0.89 -16.74
C GLN A 160 17.24 1.52 -18.12
N GLY A 161 17.04 2.85 -18.17
CA GLY A 161 16.77 3.55 -19.40
C GLY A 161 15.30 3.53 -19.84
N VAL A 162 14.38 3.02 -19.03
CA VAL A 162 12.93 3.08 -19.32
C VAL A 162 12.51 4.56 -19.37
N SER A 163 11.71 4.95 -20.38
CA SER A 163 11.26 6.33 -20.51
C SER A 163 10.35 6.73 -19.35
N GLY A 164 10.39 8.02 -18.92
CA GLY A 164 9.61 8.50 -17.79
C GLY A 164 8.11 8.25 -17.91
N TRP A 165 7.51 8.41 -19.09
CA TRP A 165 6.10 8.10 -19.31
C TRP A 165 5.78 6.61 -19.15
N LYS A 166 6.70 5.72 -19.52
CA LYS A 166 6.55 4.29 -19.24
C LYS A 166 6.66 3.99 -17.74
N CYS A 167 7.52 4.73 -17.01
CA CYS A 167 7.58 4.61 -15.53
C CYS A 167 6.24 4.99 -14.90
N VAL A 168 5.60 6.10 -15.32
CA VAL A 168 4.24 6.46 -14.88
C VAL A 168 3.25 5.34 -15.19
N GLY A 169 3.28 4.78 -16.40
CA GLY A 169 2.40 3.68 -16.78
C GLY A 169 2.59 2.44 -15.92
N TRP A 170 3.84 2.06 -15.60
CA TRP A 170 4.15 0.94 -14.73
C TRP A 170 3.75 1.17 -13.27
N ALA A 171 3.90 2.40 -12.77
CA ALA A 171 3.42 2.78 -11.44
C ALA A 171 1.88 2.68 -11.34
N ILE A 172 1.14 3.15 -12.34
CA ILE A 172 -0.32 2.97 -12.41
C ILE A 172 -0.67 1.48 -12.48
N PHE A 173 0.02 0.71 -13.33
CA PHE A 173 -0.23 -0.72 -13.50
C PHE A 173 -0.02 -1.51 -12.21
N SER A 174 1.05 -1.22 -11.45
CA SER A 174 1.33 -1.91 -10.17
C SER A 174 0.22 -1.72 -9.13
N SER A 175 -0.52 -0.62 -9.21
CA SER A 175 -1.63 -0.32 -8.28
C SER A 175 -3.00 -0.76 -8.80
N MET A 176 -3.12 -1.29 -10.03
CA MET A 176 -4.40 -1.79 -10.57
C MET A 176 -5.09 -2.86 -9.70
N PRO A 177 -4.38 -3.76 -9.00
CA PRO A 177 -5.01 -4.71 -8.10
C PRO A 177 -5.85 -4.07 -6.99
N GLN A 178 -5.60 -2.82 -6.61
CA GLN A 178 -6.45 -2.09 -5.66
C GLN A 178 -7.90 -2.00 -6.15
N LEU A 179 -8.10 -1.61 -7.42
CA LEU A 179 -9.45 -1.54 -8.01
C LEU A 179 -10.09 -2.92 -8.13
N ILE A 180 -9.31 -3.93 -8.52
CA ILE A 180 -9.79 -5.31 -8.69
C ILE A 180 -10.21 -5.91 -7.34
N ALA A 181 -9.49 -5.62 -6.26
CA ALA A 181 -9.74 -6.16 -4.93
C ALA A 181 -10.82 -5.37 -4.15
N ALA A 182 -10.90 -4.06 -4.33
CA ALA A 182 -11.80 -3.21 -3.56
C ALA A 182 -13.29 -3.53 -3.80
N VAL A 183 -13.68 -3.73 -5.05
CA VAL A 183 -15.08 -4.01 -5.40
C VAL A 183 -15.56 -5.35 -4.83
N PRO A 184 -14.86 -6.49 -5.02
CA PRO A 184 -15.24 -7.74 -4.36
C PRO A 184 -15.25 -7.65 -2.84
N ALA A 185 -14.28 -6.96 -2.22
CA ALA A 185 -14.21 -6.79 -0.77
C ALA A 185 -15.42 -5.99 -0.24
N TYR A 186 -15.78 -4.88 -0.90
CA TYR A 186 -17.00 -4.12 -0.60
C TYR A 186 -18.25 -5.00 -0.68
N LEU A 187 -18.43 -5.73 -1.79
CA LEU A 187 -19.60 -6.57 -2.00
C LEU A 187 -19.67 -7.73 -0.99
N ALA A 188 -18.53 -8.33 -0.64
CA ALA A 188 -18.46 -9.43 0.32
C ALA A 188 -18.93 -8.99 1.71
N VAL A 189 -18.44 -7.85 2.23
CA VAL A 189 -18.87 -7.37 3.55
C VAL A 189 -20.31 -6.83 3.55
N MET A 190 -20.77 -6.27 2.43
CA MET A 190 -22.17 -5.87 2.27
C MET A 190 -23.12 -7.07 2.21
N ALA A 191 -22.72 -8.18 1.58
CA ALA A 191 -23.48 -9.40 1.50
C ALA A 191 -23.49 -10.19 2.81
N PHE A 192 -22.37 -10.15 3.57
CA PHE A 192 -22.19 -10.90 4.80
C PHE A 192 -21.45 -10.07 5.86
N ARG A 193 -22.20 -9.26 6.59
CA ARG A 193 -21.68 -8.35 7.64
C ARG A 193 -20.74 -9.02 8.68
N PRO A 194 -20.98 -10.25 9.14
CA PRO A 194 -20.04 -10.92 10.05
C PRO A 194 -18.62 -11.08 9.50
N LEU A 195 -18.41 -10.94 8.19
CA LEU A 195 -17.08 -10.97 7.58
C LEU A 195 -16.26 -9.70 7.89
N LEU A 196 -16.91 -8.57 8.18
CA LEU A 196 -16.30 -7.26 8.32
C LEU A 196 -15.09 -7.23 9.28
N PRO A 197 -15.19 -7.72 10.55
CA PRO A 197 -14.05 -7.67 11.47
C PRO A 197 -12.87 -8.56 11.04
N TYR A 198 -13.16 -9.69 10.40
CA TYR A 198 -12.11 -10.56 9.82
C TYR A 198 -11.42 -9.87 8.64
N ALA A 199 -12.18 -9.18 7.78
CA ALA A 199 -11.66 -8.47 6.63
C ALA A 199 -10.82 -7.25 7.04
N PHE A 200 -11.24 -6.51 8.06
CA PHE A 200 -10.45 -5.47 8.69
C PHE A 200 -9.12 -6.02 9.22
N GLY A 201 -9.17 -7.11 9.98
CA GLY A 201 -7.98 -7.79 10.48
C GLY A 201 -7.06 -8.26 9.35
N PHE A 202 -7.62 -8.88 8.32
CA PHE A 202 -6.87 -9.39 7.17
C PHE A 202 -6.10 -8.28 6.44
N ALA A 203 -6.76 -7.19 6.10
CA ALA A 203 -6.12 -6.06 5.45
C ALA A 203 -5.02 -5.43 6.35
N ALA A 204 -5.32 -5.23 7.65
CA ALA A 204 -4.36 -4.71 8.62
C ALA A 204 -3.13 -5.63 8.77
N GLY A 205 -3.34 -6.94 8.89
CA GLY A 205 -2.26 -7.91 9.04
C GLY A 205 -1.34 -7.97 7.82
N ALA A 206 -1.92 -7.94 6.63
CA ALA A 206 -1.16 -7.89 5.38
C ALA A 206 -0.33 -6.60 5.27
N MET A 207 -0.93 -5.44 5.57
CA MET A 207 -0.25 -4.14 5.53
C MET A 207 0.86 -4.03 6.59
N ILE A 208 0.61 -4.48 7.83
CA ILE A 208 1.62 -4.47 8.90
C ILE A 208 2.78 -5.39 8.52
N PHE A 209 2.50 -6.60 8.03
CA PHE A 209 3.55 -7.52 7.60
C PHE A 209 4.43 -6.88 6.53
N LEU A 210 3.85 -6.26 5.51
CA LEU A 210 4.55 -5.55 4.47
C LEU A 210 5.49 -4.48 5.03
N VAL A 211 4.98 -3.61 5.90
CA VAL A 211 5.79 -2.52 6.47
C VAL A 211 6.97 -3.07 7.27
N LEU A 212 6.74 -4.13 8.05
CA LEU A 212 7.79 -4.72 8.89
C LEU A 212 8.83 -5.51 8.08
N SER A 213 8.40 -6.21 7.01
CA SER A 213 9.29 -7.06 6.21
C SER A 213 10.08 -6.30 5.15
N GLU A 214 9.51 -5.24 4.57
CA GLU A 214 10.08 -4.59 3.40
C GLU A 214 10.35 -3.09 3.61
N MET A 215 9.36 -2.32 4.06
CA MET A 215 9.52 -0.86 4.10
C MET A 215 10.52 -0.39 5.17
N ILE A 216 10.51 -1.01 6.34
CA ILE A 216 11.44 -0.69 7.43
C ILE A 216 12.87 -1.15 7.10
N PRO A 217 13.12 -2.39 6.63
CA PRO A 217 14.46 -2.84 6.24
C PRO A 217 15.06 -2.02 5.10
N GLU A 218 14.30 -1.77 4.02
CA GLU A 218 14.76 -1.03 2.84
C GLU A 218 15.15 0.42 3.16
N SER A 219 14.56 1.03 4.19
CA SER A 219 14.88 2.39 4.62
C SER A 219 16.18 2.53 5.41
N ARG A 220 16.93 1.42 5.70
CA ARG A 220 18.05 1.39 6.65
C ARG A 220 19.36 0.90 6.04
N HIS A 221 20.25 1.82 5.68
CA HIS A 221 21.60 1.43 5.20
C HIS A 221 22.73 1.89 6.15
N THR A 222 22.61 3.07 6.75
CA THR A 222 23.58 3.62 7.72
C THR A 222 22.88 4.14 8.96
N GLU A 223 23.61 4.37 10.06
CA GLU A 223 23.02 4.87 11.30
C GLU A 223 22.32 6.23 11.12
N ARG A 224 22.93 7.17 10.39
CA ARG A 224 22.32 8.46 10.06
C ARG A 224 21.06 8.30 9.22
N GLN A 225 21.07 7.37 8.26
CA GLN A 225 19.90 7.06 7.43
C GLN A 225 18.80 6.42 8.26
N ARG A 226 19.15 5.53 9.21
CA ARG A 226 18.19 4.92 10.13
C ARG A 226 17.45 5.97 10.96
N LEU A 227 18.15 6.97 11.50
CA LEU A 227 17.52 8.06 12.26
C LEU A 227 16.61 8.93 11.38
N SER A 228 17.07 9.30 10.18
CA SER A 228 16.25 10.09 9.25
C SER A 228 15.01 9.34 8.78
N SER A 229 15.11 8.04 8.52
CA SER A 229 13.99 7.19 8.15
C SER A 229 13.01 6.99 9.32
N ALA A 230 13.52 6.83 10.54
CA ALA A 230 12.67 6.75 11.72
C ALA A 230 11.89 8.06 11.95
N ALA A 231 12.54 9.22 11.75
CA ALA A 231 11.87 10.52 11.84
C ALA A 231 10.81 10.69 10.73
N ALA A 232 11.11 10.28 9.50
CA ALA A 232 10.15 10.30 8.40
C ALA A 232 8.97 9.35 8.63
N GLY A 233 9.23 8.14 9.13
CA GLY A 233 8.20 7.17 9.52
C GLY A 233 7.29 7.71 10.63
N MET A 234 7.88 8.34 11.65
CA MET A 234 7.11 8.99 12.72
C MET A 234 6.26 10.14 12.19
N ALA A 235 6.80 10.95 11.26
CA ALA A 235 6.03 12.02 10.62
C ALA A 235 4.82 11.47 9.84
N GLY A 236 5.00 10.38 9.08
CA GLY A 236 3.91 9.70 8.38
C GLY A 236 2.86 9.14 9.35
N PHE A 237 3.29 8.51 10.44
CA PHE A 237 2.41 8.00 11.48
C PHE A 237 1.56 9.11 12.12
N LEU A 238 2.20 10.24 12.49
CA LEU A 238 1.51 11.39 13.06
C LEU A 238 0.56 12.05 12.06
N ALA A 239 0.94 12.15 10.78
CA ALA A 239 0.09 12.68 9.73
C ALA A 239 -1.21 11.85 9.59
N MET A 240 -1.11 10.52 9.67
CA MET A 240 -2.28 9.65 9.65
C MET A 240 -3.16 9.83 10.88
N MET A 241 -2.58 9.97 12.08
CA MET A 241 -3.35 10.24 13.29
C MET A 241 -4.14 11.55 13.18
N LEU A 242 -3.51 12.61 12.63
CA LEU A 242 -4.19 13.89 12.40
C LEU A 242 -5.31 13.74 11.36
N LEU A 243 -5.07 13.01 10.28
CA LEU A 243 -6.07 12.74 9.25
C LEU A 243 -7.28 12.01 9.84
N GLN A 244 -7.03 10.98 10.65
CA GLN A 244 -8.07 10.24 11.35
C GLN A 244 -8.93 11.16 12.22
N ASN A 245 -8.30 12.06 12.98
CA ASN A 245 -8.99 13.01 13.84
C ASN A 245 -9.88 14.00 13.07
N ILE A 246 -9.54 14.33 11.82
CA ILE A 246 -10.31 15.27 11.00
C ILE A 246 -11.58 14.63 10.41
N PHE A 247 -11.52 13.35 10.04
CA PHE A 247 -12.58 12.70 9.26
C PHE A 247 -13.44 11.68 10.02
N VAL A 248 -13.01 11.19 11.18
CA VAL A 248 -13.67 10.08 11.91
C VAL A 248 -14.21 10.51 13.29
N ILE A 249 -13.84 11.71 13.79
CA ILE A 249 -14.50 12.33 14.96
C ILE A 249 -15.71 13.16 14.49
#